data_480135f65230a031f874ba787e545044
#
_entry.id   480135f65230a031f874ba787e545044
#
_cell.length_a   1.000
_cell.length_b   1.000
_cell.length_c   1.000
_cell.angle_alpha   90.00
_cell.angle_beta   90.00
_cell.angle_gamma   90.00
#
_symmetry.space_group_name_H-M   'P 1'
#
loop_
_entity.id
_entity.type
_entity.pdbx_description
1 polymer ?
#
loop_
_entity_poly.entity_id
_entity_poly.type
_entity_poly.pdbx_seq_one_letter_code
_entity_poly.pdbx_strand_id
1 'polypeptide(L)'
;MNKFDFNSFYELSEIYDFKNHKNELNFLLNTKLENLNPNSKIYAAFAISNFFHKQGKFKESAKLLKIANEESIKNKKSDSNLKIKHTEFYRSLKIKNSKNKYSKNSSNYIFIVGMPRSGSTLLENILSLNPEVTDM
;
A
#
# COMPACT_ATOMS: atom_id res chain seq x y z
N MET A 1 1.97 -14.70 27.84
CA MET A 1 2.79 -15.05 26.66
C MET A 1 2.41 -14.12 25.55
N ASN A 2 3.22 -13.09 25.28
CA ASN A 2 2.94 -12.15 24.19
C ASN A 2 2.98 -12.90 22.87
N LYS A 3 1.85 -13.00 22.19
CA LYS A 3 1.81 -13.47 20.80
C LYS A 3 2.63 -12.49 19.97
N PHE A 4 3.80 -12.90 19.49
CA PHE A 4 4.56 -12.11 18.52
C PHE A 4 3.66 -11.85 17.31
N ASP A 5 3.40 -10.59 17.05
CA ASP A 5 2.60 -10.18 15.91
C ASP A 5 3.49 -10.07 14.67
N PHE A 6 3.32 -10.99 13.72
CA PHE A 6 4.12 -11.01 12.50
C PHE A 6 3.88 -9.80 11.60
N ASN A 7 2.73 -9.13 11.72
CA ASN A 7 2.49 -7.87 11.01
C ASN A 7 3.45 -6.78 11.50
N SER A 8 3.59 -6.64 12.83
CA SER A 8 4.57 -5.72 13.42
C SER A 8 6.01 -6.04 13.02
N PHE A 9 6.37 -7.33 12.91
CA PHE A 9 7.68 -7.73 12.37
C PHE A 9 7.87 -7.30 10.92
N TYR A 10 6.85 -7.40 10.10
CA TYR A 10 6.90 -6.96 8.71
C TYR A 10 7.12 -5.44 8.62
N GLU A 11 6.33 -4.65 9.33
CA GLU A 11 6.49 -3.19 9.38
C GLU A 11 7.88 -2.77 9.90
N LEU A 12 8.35 -3.40 10.96
CA LEU A 12 9.71 -3.17 11.46
C LEU A 12 10.77 -3.56 10.45
N SER A 13 10.58 -4.63 9.67
CA SER A 13 11.53 -5.07 8.66
C SER A 13 11.73 -4.08 7.51
N GLU A 14 10.77 -3.21 7.26
CA GLU A 14 10.91 -2.14 6.26
C GLU A 14 11.85 -1.03 6.75
N ILE A 15 11.81 -0.71 8.03
CA ILE A 15 12.52 0.42 8.64
C ILE A 15 13.89 -0.02 9.17
N TYR A 16 13.96 -1.15 9.87
CA TYR A 16 15.17 -1.63 10.55
C TYR A 16 15.92 -2.70 9.76
N ASP A 17 17.25 -2.72 9.89
CA ASP A 17 18.12 -3.78 9.35
C ASP A 17 18.34 -4.93 10.34
N PHE A 18 17.67 -4.94 11.50
CA PHE A 18 17.75 -5.92 12.59
C PHE A 18 19.15 -6.11 13.21
N LYS A 19 20.14 -5.25 12.93
CA LYS A 19 21.50 -5.39 13.51
C LYS A 19 21.48 -5.41 15.04
N ASN A 20 20.60 -4.62 15.63
CA ASN A 20 20.48 -4.48 17.09
C ASN A 20 19.41 -5.37 17.72
N HIS A 21 18.67 -6.16 16.92
CA HIS A 21 17.54 -6.99 17.35
C HIS A 21 17.76 -8.47 16.99
N LYS A 22 18.91 -9.02 17.43
CA LYS A 22 19.34 -10.38 17.08
C LYS A 22 18.38 -11.47 17.57
N ASN A 23 17.76 -11.28 18.73
CA ASN A 23 16.84 -12.29 19.30
C ASN A 23 15.55 -12.36 18.49
N GLU A 24 14.99 -11.24 18.12
CA GLU A 24 13.80 -11.13 17.29
C GLU A 24 14.05 -11.69 15.89
N LEU A 25 15.21 -11.39 15.32
CA LEU A 25 15.63 -11.93 14.04
C LEU A 25 15.79 -13.45 14.09
N ASN A 26 16.47 -13.98 15.11
CA ASN A 26 16.64 -15.42 15.28
C ASN A 26 15.29 -16.12 15.44
N PHE A 27 14.36 -15.55 16.19
CA PHE A 27 12.99 -16.05 16.29
C PHE A 27 12.33 -16.11 14.91
N LEU A 28 12.41 -15.03 14.15
CA LEU A 28 11.80 -14.93 12.83
C LEU A 28 12.40 -15.96 11.85
N LEU A 29 13.72 -16.07 11.81
CA LEU A 29 14.44 -17.00 10.92
C LEU A 29 14.21 -18.48 11.27
N ASN A 30 14.02 -18.81 12.56
CA ASN A 30 13.75 -20.16 13.04
C ASN A 30 12.27 -20.54 12.98
N THR A 31 11.40 -19.60 12.61
CA THR A 31 9.96 -19.85 12.51
C THR A 31 9.66 -20.71 11.28
N LYS A 32 9.01 -21.86 11.51
CA LYS A 32 8.53 -22.73 10.43
C LYS A 32 7.25 -22.14 9.83
N LEU A 33 7.35 -21.60 8.62
CA LEU A 33 6.23 -20.94 7.93
C LEU A 33 5.01 -21.85 7.73
N GLU A 34 5.23 -23.17 7.62
CA GLU A 34 4.16 -24.14 7.43
C GLU A 34 3.24 -24.26 8.64
N ASN A 35 3.72 -23.94 9.84
CA ASN A 35 2.99 -24.05 11.09
C ASN A 35 2.17 -22.78 11.42
N LEU A 36 2.27 -21.76 10.59
CA LEU A 36 1.58 -20.49 10.79
C LEU A 36 0.23 -20.47 10.10
N ASN A 37 -0.71 -19.73 10.69
CA ASN A 37 -1.95 -19.39 9.98
C ASN A 37 -1.63 -18.53 8.72
N PRO A 38 -2.52 -18.50 7.70
CA PRO A 38 -2.24 -17.87 6.42
C PRO A 38 -1.79 -16.41 6.52
N ASN A 39 -2.39 -15.59 7.38
CA ASN A 39 -2.00 -14.19 7.56
C ASN A 39 -0.60 -14.07 8.18
N SER A 40 -0.33 -14.79 9.26
CA SER A 40 0.97 -14.79 9.92
C SER A 40 2.08 -15.30 8.98
N LYS A 41 1.79 -16.30 8.15
CA LYS A 41 2.70 -16.83 7.14
C LYS A 41 3.08 -15.78 6.11
N ILE A 42 2.11 -15.00 5.61
CA ILE A 42 2.33 -13.93 4.66
C ILE A 42 3.28 -12.88 5.25
N TYR A 43 2.96 -12.35 6.43
CA TYR A 43 3.77 -11.31 7.06
C TYR A 43 5.16 -11.80 7.48
N ALA A 44 5.27 -13.02 8.01
CA ALA A 44 6.57 -13.62 8.34
C ALA A 44 7.44 -13.78 7.09
N ALA A 45 6.88 -14.28 5.99
CA ALA A 45 7.61 -14.45 4.74
C ALA A 45 8.07 -13.11 4.14
N PHE A 46 7.23 -12.06 4.18
CA PHE A 46 7.64 -10.72 3.77
C PHE A 46 8.75 -10.16 4.66
N ALA A 47 8.64 -10.29 6.00
CA ALA A 47 9.64 -9.79 6.93
C ALA A 47 11.00 -10.47 6.71
N ILE A 48 11.04 -11.79 6.57
CA ILE A 48 12.28 -12.54 6.30
C ILE A 48 12.85 -12.17 4.92
N SER A 49 11.99 -11.97 3.93
CA SER A 49 12.40 -11.53 2.60
C SER A 49 13.09 -10.18 2.63
N ASN A 50 12.52 -9.18 3.33
CA ASN A 50 13.11 -7.86 3.51
C ASN A 50 14.49 -7.94 4.17
N PHE A 51 14.64 -8.80 5.18
CA PHE A 51 15.92 -9.05 5.82
C PHE A 51 16.96 -9.59 4.85
N PHE A 52 16.65 -10.63 4.06
CA PHE A 52 17.56 -11.17 3.06
C PHE A 52 17.88 -10.17 1.96
N HIS A 53 16.90 -9.38 1.54
CA HIS A 53 17.10 -8.31 0.55
C HIS A 53 18.15 -7.29 1.03
N LYS A 54 18.02 -6.82 2.28
CA LYS A 54 18.97 -5.87 2.91
C LYS A 54 20.39 -6.46 3.08
N GLN A 55 20.51 -7.79 3.11
CA GLN A 55 21.81 -8.49 3.12
C GLN A 55 22.38 -8.78 1.73
N GLY A 56 21.71 -8.37 0.65
CA GLY A 56 22.11 -8.69 -0.72
C GLY A 56 21.84 -10.15 -1.13
N LYS A 57 21.14 -10.94 -0.32
CA LYS A 57 20.75 -12.32 -0.60
C LYS A 57 19.47 -12.37 -1.42
N PHE A 58 19.56 -11.87 -2.66
CA PHE A 58 18.38 -11.65 -3.50
C PHE A 58 17.67 -12.93 -3.91
N LYS A 59 18.37 -14.05 -4.06
CA LYS A 59 17.76 -15.34 -4.41
C LYS A 59 16.86 -15.87 -3.30
N GLU A 60 17.33 -15.79 -2.06
CA GLU A 60 16.59 -16.20 -0.85
C GLU A 60 15.40 -15.29 -0.64
N SER A 61 15.59 -13.97 -0.77
CA SER A 61 14.53 -12.98 -0.72
C SER A 61 13.42 -13.27 -1.74
N ALA A 62 13.78 -13.51 -3.01
CA ALA A 62 12.82 -13.79 -4.08
C ALA A 62 11.99 -15.05 -3.83
N LYS A 63 12.58 -16.11 -3.25
CA LYS A 63 11.83 -17.32 -2.88
C LYS A 63 10.75 -17.03 -1.84
N LEU A 64 11.08 -16.24 -0.82
CA LEU A 64 10.14 -15.88 0.24
C LEU A 64 9.06 -14.91 -0.25
N LEU A 65 9.41 -13.95 -1.12
CA LEU A 65 8.44 -13.09 -1.78
C LEU A 65 7.42 -13.89 -2.60
N LYS A 66 7.88 -14.92 -3.31
CA LYS A 66 6.99 -15.81 -4.06
C LYS A 66 6.02 -16.51 -3.13
N ILE A 67 6.48 -17.11 -2.03
CA ILE A 67 5.64 -17.76 -1.02
C ILE A 67 4.61 -16.77 -0.45
N ALA A 68 5.05 -15.57 -0.03
CA ALA A 68 4.17 -14.56 0.53
C ALA A 68 3.08 -14.11 -0.45
N ASN A 69 3.44 -13.88 -1.72
CA ASN A 69 2.50 -13.46 -2.75
C ASN A 69 1.50 -14.57 -3.11
N GLU A 70 1.95 -15.82 -3.24
CA GLU A 70 1.07 -16.95 -3.52
C GLU A 70 0.04 -17.16 -2.41
N GLU A 71 0.46 -17.10 -1.15
CA GLU A 71 -0.45 -17.18 0.01
C GLU A 71 -1.38 -15.97 0.08
N SER A 72 -0.89 -14.77 -0.22
CA SER A 72 -1.71 -13.55 -0.26
C SER A 72 -2.82 -13.63 -1.30
N ILE A 73 -2.52 -14.14 -2.49
CA ILE A 73 -3.51 -14.32 -3.58
C ILE A 73 -4.56 -15.36 -3.19
N LYS A 74 -4.16 -16.46 -2.54
CA LYS A 74 -5.10 -17.47 -2.04
C LYS A 74 -6.04 -16.91 -0.98
N ASN A 75 -5.52 -16.07 -0.09
CA ASN A 75 -6.23 -15.55 1.06
C ASN A 75 -7.11 -14.33 0.73
N LYS A 76 -6.69 -13.49 -0.20
CA LYS A 76 -7.41 -12.29 -0.65
C LYS A 76 -7.63 -12.36 -2.16
N LYS A 77 -8.60 -13.14 -2.58
CA LYS A 77 -9.01 -13.15 -3.99
C LYS A 77 -9.52 -11.77 -4.38
N SER A 78 -8.89 -11.17 -5.38
CA SER A 78 -9.40 -9.94 -5.98
C SER A 78 -10.72 -10.25 -6.69
N ASP A 79 -11.81 -9.61 -6.28
CA ASP A 79 -13.08 -9.69 -6.97
C ASP A 79 -13.15 -8.59 -8.04
N SER A 80 -12.79 -8.96 -9.27
CA SER A 80 -12.88 -8.07 -10.42
C SER A 80 -14.34 -7.66 -10.73
N ASN A 81 -15.30 -8.55 -10.46
CA ASN A 81 -16.71 -8.26 -10.68
C ASN A 81 -17.22 -7.17 -9.74
N LEU A 82 -16.73 -7.14 -8.50
CA LEU A 82 -17.06 -6.06 -7.56
C LEU A 82 -16.56 -4.71 -8.06
N LYS A 83 -15.35 -4.66 -8.63
CA LYS A 83 -14.79 -3.43 -9.21
C LYS A 83 -15.59 -2.96 -10.43
N ILE A 84 -16.01 -3.88 -11.28
CA ILE A 84 -16.87 -3.58 -12.45
C ILE A 84 -18.20 -3.00 -11.97
N LYS A 85 -18.88 -3.64 -11.01
CA LYS A 85 -20.14 -3.15 -10.43
C LYS A 85 -20.00 -1.75 -9.82
N HIS A 86 -18.91 -1.48 -9.09
CA HIS A 86 -18.65 -0.14 -8.56
C HIS A 86 -18.49 0.89 -9.69
N THR A 87 -17.74 0.53 -10.74
CA THR A 87 -17.57 1.44 -11.91
C THR A 87 -18.88 1.72 -12.61
N GLU A 88 -19.71 0.70 -12.82
CA GLU A 88 -21.05 0.87 -13.41
C GLU A 88 -21.97 1.73 -12.54
N PHE A 89 -21.93 1.52 -11.20
CA PHE A 89 -22.65 2.36 -10.25
C PHE A 89 -22.22 3.82 -10.38
N TYR A 90 -20.92 4.14 -10.37
CA TYR A 90 -20.45 5.52 -10.52
C TYR A 90 -20.82 6.12 -11.87
N ARG A 91 -20.78 5.35 -12.97
CA ARG A 91 -21.25 5.81 -14.29
C ARG A 91 -22.74 6.09 -14.33
N SER A 92 -23.55 5.37 -13.54
CA SER A 92 -24.98 5.57 -13.47
C SER A 92 -25.40 6.82 -12.68
N LEU A 93 -24.49 7.39 -11.87
CA LEU A 93 -24.78 8.59 -11.10
C LEU A 93 -24.99 9.78 -12.03
N LYS A 94 -26.23 10.24 -12.14
CA LYS A 94 -26.54 11.48 -12.86
C LYS A 94 -26.11 12.66 -12.00
N ILE A 95 -25.09 13.37 -12.41
CA ILE A 95 -24.70 14.62 -11.80
C ILE A 95 -25.79 15.64 -12.18
N LYS A 96 -26.59 16.06 -11.21
CA LYS A 96 -27.48 17.21 -11.41
C LYS A 96 -26.57 18.43 -11.56
N ASN A 97 -26.47 18.95 -12.79
CA ASN A 97 -25.84 20.24 -13.01
C ASN A 97 -26.62 21.29 -12.23
N SER A 98 -26.20 21.62 -11.02
CA SER A 98 -26.71 22.79 -10.35
C SER A 98 -26.22 24.00 -11.15
N LYS A 99 -27.15 24.75 -11.76
CA LYS A 99 -26.83 26.04 -12.35
C LYS A 99 -26.53 27.03 -11.22
N ASN A 100 -25.47 26.79 -10.48
CA ASN A 100 -25.01 27.76 -9.50
C ASN A 100 -24.51 28.98 -10.27
N LYS A 101 -25.19 30.08 -10.13
CA LYS A 101 -24.73 31.40 -10.56
C LYS A 101 -23.45 31.68 -9.74
N TYR A 102 -22.31 31.50 -10.34
CA TYR A 102 -21.04 31.87 -9.71
C TYR A 102 -21.07 33.35 -9.38
N SER A 103 -20.87 33.71 -8.12
CA SER A 103 -20.64 35.09 -7.72
C SER A 103 -19.37 35.59 -8.41
N LYS A 104 -19.40 36.79 -8.99
CA LYS A 104 -18.24 37.39 -9.66
C LYS A 104 -17.02 37.58 -8.74
N ASN A 105 -17.20 37.45 -7.42
CA ASN A 105 -16.16 37.63 -6.40
C ASN A 105 -15.77 36.32 -5.69
N SER A 106 -16.11 35.15 -6.24
CA SER A 106 -15.68 33.88 -5.66
C SER A 106 -14.30 33.51 -6.19
N SER A 107 -13.41 33.13 -5.29
CA SER A 107 -12.14 32.49 -5.65
C SER A 107 -12.41 31.25 -6.51
N ASN A 108 -11.66 31.09 -7.58
CA ASN A 108 -11.78 29.92 -8.44
C ASN A 108 -10.99 28.77 -7.79
N TYR A 109 -11.68 27.69 -7.45
CA TYR A 109 -11.03 26.50 -6.91
C TYR A 109 -10.74 25.53 -8.05
N ILE A 110 -9.52 24.98 -8.05
CA ILE A 110 -9.09 23.90 -8.96
C ILE A 110 -9.06 22.61 -8.17
N PHE A 111 -9.87 21.62 -8.58
CA PHE A 111 -9.86 20.29 -7.99
C PHE A 111 -9.15 19.32 -8.92
N ILE A 112 -8.05 18.73 -8.46
CA ILE A 112 -7.31 17.70 -9.18
C ILE A 112 -7.84 16.34 -8.73
N VAL A 113 -8.51 15.63 -9.64
CA VAL A 113 -9.07 14.31 -9.36
C VAL A 113 -8.40 13.28 -10.25
N GLY A 114 -7.89 12.21 -9.63
CA GLY A 114 -7.23 11.14 -10.35
C GLY A 114 -7.16 9.85 -9.56
N MET A 115 -6.79 8.77 -10.23
CA MET A 115 -6.48 7.50 -9.58
C MET A 115 -5.21 7.65 -8.72
N PRO A 116 -5.04 6.90 -7.62
CA PRO A 116 -3.77 6.85 -6.91
C PRO A 116 -2.62 6.60 -7.89
N ARG A 117 -1.50 7.32 -7.73
CA ARG A 117 -0.32 7.27 -8.60
C ARG A 117 -0.53 7.72 -10.05
N SER A 118 -1.55 8.52 -10.33
CA SER A 118 -1.83 9.09 -11.67
C SER A 118 -1.04 10.38 -11.95
N GLY A 119 -0.19 10.83 -11.03
CA GLY A 119 0.58 12.06 -11.18
C GLY A 119 -0.16 13.32 -10.71
N SER A 120 -1.23 13.19 -9.94
CA SER A 120 -1.98 14.32 -9.38
C SER A 120 -1.09 15.29 -8.59
N THR A 121 -0.21 14.79 -7.74
CA THR A 121 0.77 15.60 -7.00
C THR A 121 1.76 16.34 -7.92
N LEU A 122 2.17 15.70 -9.02
CA LEU A 122 3.03 16.37 -10.00
C LEU A 122 2.31 17.53 -10.68
N LEU A 123 1.04 17.31 -11.06
CA LEU A 123 0.21 18.34 -11.66
C LEU A 123 -0.03 19.50 -10.69
N GLU A 124 -0.30 19.23 -9.43
CA GLU A 124 -0.43 20.21 -8.35
C GLU A 124 0.83 21.06 -8.23
N ASN A 125 2.01 20.42 -8.17
CA ASN A 125 3.30 21.12 -8.12
C ASN A 125 3.54 22.00 -9.36
N ILE A 126 3.13 21.57 -10.55
CA ILE A 126 3.26 22.37 -11.77
C ILE A 126 2.33 23.60 -11.71
N LEU A 127 1.10 23.42 -11.25
CA LEU A 127 0.13 24.52 -11.13
C LEU A 127 0.58 25.55 -10.08
N SER A 128 1.15 25.10 -8.97
CA SER A 128 1.64 25.99 -7.90
C SER A 128 2.87 26.82 -8.29
N LEU A 129 3.51 26.55 -9.44
CA LEU A 129 4.52 27.43 -10.00
C LEU A 129 3.93 28.77 -10.51
N ASN A 130 2.63 28.84 -10.75
CA ASN A 130 1.97 30.09 -11.08
C ASN A 130 1.70 30.87 -9.77
N PRO A 131 2.20 32.12 -9.64
CA PRO A 131 2.03 32.94 -8.43
C PRO A 131 0.58 33.28 -8.09
N GLU A 132 -0.35 33.13 -9.05
CA GLU A 132 -1.79 33.32 -8.84
C GLU A 132 -2.48 32.08 -8.26
N VAL A 133 -1.79 30.94 -8.17
CA VAL A 133 -2.29 29.67 -7.63
C VAL A 133 -1.73 29.47 -6.22
N THR A 134 -2.61 29.38 -5.24
CA THR A 134 -2.24 29.10 -3.86
C THR A 134 -2.64 27.67 -3.52
N ASP A 135 -1.70 26.89 -3.00
CA ASP A 135 -1.94 25.59 -2.40
C ASP A 135 -2.63 25.76 -1.04
N MET A 136 -3.55 24.83 -0.68
CA MET A 136 -4.31 24.88 0.57
C MET A 136 -3.83 23.81 1.55
#